data_a89062a98fe0d858a8aa0e52cf892697
#
_entry.id   a89062a98fe0d858a8aa0e52cf892697
#
_cell.length_a   1.000
_cell.length_b   1.000
_cell.length_c   1.000
_cell.angle_alpha   90.00
_cell.angle_beta   90.00
_cell.angle_gamma   90.00
#
_symmetry.space_group_name_H-M   'P 1'
#
loop_
_entity.id
_entity.type
_entity.pdbx_description
1 polymer ?
#
loop_
_entity_poly.entity_id
_entity_poly.type
_entity_poly.pdbx_seq_one_letter_code
_entity_poly.pdbx_strand_id
1 'polypeptide(L)'
;MFLAISKASHDWILSLDCDERLSDELREAILALKSGEQDADAYRMARKTFYVYRWLNHCWYPDFKVRLFNKNTARWGGINPHDRVEVDGTNIVTLRGDIQHYSFNSIAEHINTLNSFTEIGANEIIKRGKRVNMFSPWGRGFWTFLKLYIFKRGFMDGYAGLVVAVLSGLHVFVKYNKVLFKRWSGQDLRP
;
A
#
# COMPACT_ATOMS: atom_id res chain seq x y z
N MET A 1 12.00 -11.27 -1.37
CA MET A 1 12.28 -10.67 -0.04
C MET A 1 12.62 -11.71 1.03
N PHE A 2 11.93 -12.86 1.16
CA PHE A 2 12.26 -13.94 2.12
C PHE A 2 13.73 -14.35 2.13
N LEU A 3 14.32 -14.60 0.96
CA LEU A 3 15.73 -15.02 0.84
C LEU A 3 16.71 -13.95 1.33
N ALA A 4 16.39 -12.67 1.18
CA ALA A 4 17.25 -11.59 1.64
C ALA A 4 17.24 -11.48 3.17
N ILE A 5 16.08 -11.64 3.80
CA ILE A 5 15.94 -11.62 5.26
C ILE A 5 16.69 -12.78 5.90
N SER A 6 16.61 -13.99 5.34
CA SER A 6 17.31 -15.17 5.88
C SER A 6 18.83 -15.08 5.78
N LYS A 7 19.36 -14.27 4.86
CA LYS A 7 20.80 -14.05 4.67
C LYS A 7 21.34 -12.83 5.44
N ALA A 8 20.46 -12.07 6.11
CA ALA A 8 20.89 -10.89 6.86
C ALA A 8 21.69 -11.31 8.10
N SER A 9 22.84 -10.69 8.32
CA SER A 9 23.76 -10.96 9.44
C SER A 9 23.25 -10.41 10.78
N HIS A 10 22.40 -9.37 10.75
CA HIS A 10 21.84 -8.75 11.94
C HIS A 10 20.39 -9.21 12.18
N ASP A 11 19.95 -9.13 13.43
CA ASP A 11 18.57 -9.50 13.81
C ASP A 11 17.56 -8.43 13.42
N TRP A 12 17.94 -7.16 13.50
CA TRP A 12 17.08 -6.06 13.09
C TRP A 12 17.19 -5.81 11.59
N ILE A 13 16.05 -5.83 10.92
CA ILE A 13 15.94 -5.68 9.48
C ILE A 13 15.16 -4.40 9.17
N LEU A 14 15.78 -3.51 8.40
CA LEU A 14 15.07 -2.41 7.75
C LEU A 14 14.78 -2.83 6.30
N SER A 15 13.50 -3.00 5.99
CA SER A 15 13.04 -3.40 4.65
C SER A 15 12.53 -2.20 3.87
N LEU A 16 13.17 -1.88 2.76
CA LEU A 16 12.77 -0.82 1.84
C LEU A 16 12.61 -1.39 0.43
N ASP A 17 11.66 -0.85 -0.31
CA ASP A 17 11.50 -1.13 -1.73
C ASP A 17 12.49 -0.26 -2.54
N CYS A 18 12.81 -0.64 -3.77
CA CYS A 18 13.84 0.04 -4.58
C CYS A 18 13.48 1.49 -4.96
N ASP A 19 12.20 1.84 -4.87
CA ASP A 19 11.62 3.16 -5.10
C ASP A 19 11.31 3.93 -3.80
N GLU A 20 11.83 3.44 -2.66
CA GLU A 20 11.66 4.06 -1.35
C GLU A 20 12.99 4.64 -0.83
N ARG A 21 12.90 5.79 -0.13
CA ARG A 21 14.03 6.44 0.57
C ARG A 21 13.58 6.88 1.96
N LEU A 22 14.53 6.99 2.88
CA LEU A 22 14.28 7.58 4.19
C LEU A 22 14.32 9.11 4.08
N SER A 23 13.38 9.81 4.73
CA SER A 23 13.59 11.23 5.03
C SER A 23 14.72 11.41 6.04
N ASP A 24 15.32 12.59 6.10
CA ASP A 24 16.40 12.87 7.05
C ASP A 24 15.93 12.68 8.49
N GLU A 25 14.71 13.13 8.82
CA GLU A 25 14.11 12.94 10.13
C GLU A 25 13.94 11.44 10.49
N LEU A 26 13.49 10.62 9.55
CA LEU A 26 13.36 9.18 9.78
C LEU A 26 14.72 8.50 9.92
N ARG A 27 15.69 8.92 9.13
CA ARG A 27 17.06 8.42 9.24
C ARG A 27 17.66 8.70 10.61
N GLU A 28 17.48 9.92 11.14
CA GLU A 28 17.95 10.30 12.48
C GLU A 28 17.23 9.50 13.56
N ALA A 29 15.90 9.31 13.43
CA ALA A 29 15.13 8.50 14.37
C ALA A 29 15.61 7.04 14.43
N ILE A 30 15.94 6.45 13.28
CA ILE A 30 16.48 5.08 13.21
C ILE A 30 17.89 5.01 13.81
N LEU A 31 18.74 6.01 13.57
CA LEU A 31 20.09 6.06 14.15
C LEU A 31 20.06 6.20 15.68
N ALA A 32 19.10 6.98 16.20
CA ALA A 32 18.91 7.11 17.64
C ALA A 32 18.49 5.78 18.29
N LEU A 33 17.65 4.99 17.62
CA LEU A 33 17.31 3.64 18.12
C LEU A 33 18.50 2.69 18.16
N LYS A 34 19.44 2.83 17.23
CA LYS A 34 20.63 1.96 17.18
C LYS A 34 21.56 2.16 18.38
N SER A 35 21.51 3.32 19.03
CA SER A 35 22.33 3.67 20.19
C SER A 35 21.63 3.45 21.53
N GLY A 36 20.33 3.07 21.55
CA GLY A 36 19.51 2.87 22.75
C GLY A 36 18.98 1.45 22.91
N GLU A 37 18.28 1.19 24.00
CA GLU A 37 17.51 -0.04 24.17
C GLU A 37 16.32 -0.04 23.22
N GLN A 38 16.06 -1.18 22.61
CA GLN A 38 14.96 -1.37 21.66
C GLN A 38 13.82 -2.08 22.37
N ASP A 39 12.90 -1.31 22.93
CA ASP A 39 11.77 -1.81 23.73
C ASP A 39 10.56 -2.24 22.89
N ALA A 40 10.63 -2.21 21.56
CA ALA A 40 9.53 -2.54 20.69
C ALA A 40 9.75 -3.83 19.89
N ASP A 41 8.67 -4.54 19.57
CA ASP A 41 8.70 -5.73 18.72
C ASP A 41 8.99 -5.36 17.26
N ALA A 42 8.48 -4.21 16.84
CA ALA A 42 8.70 -3.65 15.52
C ALA A 42 8.40 -2.14 15.49
N TYR A 43 8.87 -1.48 14.44
CA TYR A 43 8.61 -0.06 14.22
C TYR A 43 7.90 0.13 12.88
N ARG A 44 6.86 0.96 12.93
CA ARG A 44 6.16 1.43 11.74
C ARG A 44 6.47 2.90 11.47
N MET A 45 6.44 3.26 10.20
CA MET A 45 6.64 4.62 9.76
C MET A 45 5.63 4.99 8.68
N ALA A 46 5.34 6.26 8.53
CA ALA A 46 4.45 6.75 7.50
C ALA A 46 5.17 6.71 6.15
N ARG A 47 4.48 6.22 5.11
CA ARG A 47 4.96 6.25 3.74
C ARG A 47 4.27 7.40 3.02
N LYS A 48 5.08 8.31 2.49
CA LYS A 48 4.65 9.50 1.77
C LYS A 48 4.92 9.32 0.28
N THR A 49 3.88 9.43 -0.52
CA THR A 49 3.97 9.16 -1.96
C THR A 49 4.30 10.43 -2.74
N PHE A 50 5.34 10.35 -3.59
CA PHE A 50 5.59 11.30 -4.66
C PHE A 50 4.81 10.86 -5.90
N TYR A 51 3.94 11.73 -6.38
CA TYR A 51 3.08 11.45 -7.53
C TYR A 51 3.36 12.43 -8.66
N VAL A 52 3.98 11.96 -9.71
CA VAL A 52 4.36 12.65 -10.95
C VAL A 52 5.22 13.89 -10.71
N TYR A 53 4.75 14.90 -9.99
CA TYR A 53 5.44 16.18 -9.80
C TYR A 53 5.37 16.72 -8.36
N ARG A 54 4.68 16.04 -7.44
CA ARG A 54 4.53 16.54 -6.06
C ARG A 54 4.31 15.45 -5.04
N TRP A 55 4.59 15.77 -3.79
CA TRP A 55 4.27 14.93 -2.64
C TRP A 55 2.78 15.03 -2.29
N LEU A 56 2.16 13.88 -2.05
CA LEU A 56 0.80 13.80 -1.50
C LEU A 56 0.85 13.86 0.02
N ASN A 57 0.13 14.82 0.59
CA ASN A 57 0.08 15.03 2.03
C ASN A 57 -1.24 14.58 2.66
N HIS A 58 -2.23 14.19 1.85
CA HIS A 58 -3.59 13.90 2.30
C HIS A 58 -4.16 12.62 1.67
N CYS A 59 -4.23 12.55 0.33
CA CYS A 59 -4.98 11.52 -0.40
C CYS A 59 -4.59 10.11 0.03
N TRP A 60 -3.32 9.77 -0.07
CA TRP A 60 -2.74 8.46 0.31
C TRP A 60 -1.88 8.54 1.56
N TYR A 61 -1.90 9.67 2.27
CA TYR A 61 -1.09 9.88 3.45
C TYR A 61 -1.98 10.06 4.71
N PRO A 62 -1.52 9.61 5.89
CA PRO A 62 -0.38 8.69 6.10
C PRO A 62 -0.75 7.25 5.70
N ASP A 63 0.22 6.53 5.10
CA ASP A 63 0.15 5.10 4.84
C ASP A 63 1.19 4.39 5.72
N PHE A 64 0.78 3.91 6.90
CA PHE A 64 1.71 3.30 7.84
C PHE A 64 2.14 1.91 7.41
N LYS A 65 3.46 1.68 7.39
CA LYS A 65 4.10 0.40 7.09
C LYS A 65 5.05 -0.01 8.21
N VAL A 66 4.99 -1.27 8.62
CA VAL A 66 6.05 -1.86 9.45
C VAL A 66 7.21 -2.19 8.52
N ARG A 67 8.35 -1.53 8.75
CA ARG A 67 9.54 -1.67 7.90
C ARG A 67 10.83 -1.95 8.67
N LEU A 68 10.86 -1.68 9.98
CA LEU A 68 11.96 -2.02 10.87
C LEU A 68 11.45 -3.05 11.89
N PHE A 69 12.03 -4.24 11.91
CA PHE A 69 11.56 -5.37 12.72
C PHE A 69 12.69 -6.34 13.03
N ASN A 70 12.52 -7.09 14.12
CA ASN A 70 13.44 -8.19 14.46
C ASN A 70 13.03 -9.46 13.69
N LYS A 71 13.95 -10.05 12.93
CA LYS A 71 13.70 -11.27 12.11
C LYS A 71 13.35 -12.52 12.93
N ASN A 72 13.64 -12.53 14.24
CA ASN A 72 13.37 -13.65 15.13
C ASN A 72 11.94 -13.62 15.67
N THR A 73 11.28 -12.43 15.69
CA THR A 73 9.93 -12.20 16.21
C THR A 73 8.96 -11.68 15.16
N ALA A 74 9.41 -11.54 13.92
CA ALA A 74 8.60 -11.09 12.81
C ALA A 74 9.00 -11.79 11.52
N ARG A 75 8.02 -11.99 10.65
CA ARG A 75 8.22 -12.62 9.34
C ARG A 75 7.56 -11.82 8.24
N TRP A 76 8.09 -11.95 7.06
CA TRP A 76 7.43 -11.43 5.87
C TRP A 76 6.28 -12.36 5.51
N GLY A 77 5.07 -11.83 5.42
CA GLY A 77 3.86 -12.58 5.14
C GLY A 77 2.92 -11.81 4.23
N GLY A 78 1.68 -12.25 4.15
CA GLY A 78 0.66 -11.65 3.30
C GLY A 78 0.48 -12.41 1.98
N ILE A 79 -0.46 -11.94 1.18
CA ILE A 79 -0.78 -12.49 -0.15
C ILE A 79 -0.51 -11.41 -1.17
N ASN A 80 0.29 -11.71 -2.19
CA ASN A 80 0.54 -10.79 -3.30
C ASN A 80 -0.79 -10.21 -3.86
N PRO A 81 -0.96 -8.88 -4.02
CA PRO A 81 0.02 -7.80 -3.89
C PRO A 81 0.04 -7.10 -2.51
N HIS A 82 -0.46 -7.72 -1.45
CA HIS A 82 -0.57 -7.15 -0.11
C HIS A 82 0.42 -7.76 0.88
N ASP A 83 1.68 -7.87 0.45
CA ASP A 83 2.77 -8.31 1.30
C ASP A 83 2.92 -7.36 2.50
N ARG A 84 3.13 -7.96 3.67
CA ARG A 84 3.32 -7.21 4.91
C ARG A 84 4.22 -7.97 5.86
N VAL A 85 4.82 -7.23 6.79
CA VAL A 85 5.49 -7.83 7.94
C VAL A 85 4.42 -8.26 8.94
N GLU A 86 4.43 -9.53 9.33
CA GLU A 86 3.64 -10.10 10.41
C GLU A 86 4.52 -10.19 11.64
N VAL A 87 4.12 -9.53 12.72
CA VAL A 87 4.88 -9.42 13.98
C VAL A 87 4.19 -10.29 15.01
N ASP A 88 4.93 -11.15 15.70
CA ASP A 88 4.38 -12.03 16.73
C ASP A 88 4.05 -11.29 18.04
N GLY A 89 4.56 -10.06 18.22
CA GLY A 89 4.29 -9.17 19.33
C GLY A 89 3.23 -8.10 19.06
N THR A 90 2.87 -7.33 20.07
CA THR A 90 1.85 -6.27 20.00
C THR A 90 2.43 -4.85 20.15
N ASN A 91 3.68 -4.73 20.61
CA ASN A 91 4.33 -3.45 20.84
C ASN A 91 4.96 -2.91 19.56
N ILE A 92 4.12 -2.27 18.72
CA ILE A 92 4.56 -1.64 17.46
C ILE A 92 4.60 -0.13 17.65
N VAL A 93 5.80 0.43 17.69
CA VAL A 93 6.04 1.86 17.88
C VAL A 93 6.08 2.59 16.54
N THR A 94 5.56 3.83 16.52
CA THR A 94 5.61 4.68 15.32
C THR A 94 6.83 5.59 15.40
N LEU A 95 7.71 5.51 14.41
CA LEU A 95 8.83 6.44 14.26
C LEU A 95 8.40 7.75 13.61
N ARG A 96 9.10 8.82 13.96
CA ARG A 96 8.96 10.12 13.29
C ARG A 96 9.65 10.11 11.93
N GLY A 97 9.17 10.97 11.04
CA GLY A 97 9.64 11.04 9.66
C GLY A 97 8.95 10.06 8.74
N ASP A 98 9.27 10.16 7.45
CA ASP A 98 8.55 9.48 6.39
C ASP A 98 9.46 8.56 5.56
N ILE A 99 8.92 7.46 5.07
CA ILE A 99 9.44 6.77 3.91
C ILE A 99 8.95 7.54 2.67
N GLN A 100 9.87 8.08 1.92
CA GLN A 100 9.64 8.78 0.66
C GLN A 100 9.51 7.74 -0.46
N HIS A 101 8.31 7.58 -1.02
CA HIS A 101 8.00 6.57 -2.04
C HIS A 101 7.73 7.24 -3.39
N TYR A 102 8.58 6.99 -4.36
CA TYR A 102 8.50 7.52 -5.72
C TYR A 102 7.66 6.59 -6.60
N SER A 103 6.34 6.61 -6.37
CA SER A 103 5.41 5.59 -6.85
C SER A 103 5.11 5.67 -8.35
N PHE A 104 4.89 6.89 -8.87
CA PHE A 104 4.48 7.09 -10.25
C PHE A 104 5.17 8.30 -10.87
N ASN A 105 5.86 8.08 -11.98
CA ASN A 105 6.50 9.13 -12.76
C ASN A 105 5.58 9.70 -13.86
N SER A 106 4.49 9.00 -14.17
CA SER A 106 3.51 9.44 -15.17
C SER A 106 2.11 8.90 -14.88
N ILE A 107 1.10 9.55 -15.48
CA ILE A 107 -0.29 9.05 -15.46
C ILE A 107 -0.41 7.73 -16.24
N ALA A 108 0.35 7.56 -17.32
CA ALA A 108 0.36 6.32 -18.09
C ALA A 108 0.81 5.13 -17.23
N GLU A 109 1.86 5.31 -16.44
CA GLU A 109 2.34 4.31 -15.49
C GLU A 109 1.27 3.95 -14.44
N HIS A 110 0.59 4.96 -13.88
CA HIS A 110 -0.52 4.73 -12.94
C HIS A 110 -1.66 3.92 -13.58
N ILE A 111 -2.06 4.24 -14.83
CA ILE A 111 -3.12 3.53 -15.54
C ILE A 111 -2.71 2.07 -15.83
N ASN A 112 -1.46 1.83 -16.25
CA ASN A 112 -0.95 0.49 -16.49
C ASN A 112 -0.93 -0.35 -15.21
N THR A 113 -0.48 0.24 -14.11
CA THR A 113 -0.49 -0.38 -12.77
C THR A 113 -1.91 -0.66 -12.31
N LEU A 114 -2.85 0.29 -12.52
CA LEU A 114 -4.27 0.12 -12.24
C LEU A 114 -4.84 -1.09 -12.99
N ASN A 115 -4.55 -1.22 -14.28
CA ASN A 115 -5.05 -2.35 -15.07
C ASN A 115 -4.56 -3.69 -14.52
N SER A 116 -3.27 -3.80 -14.19
CA SER A 116 -2.67 -5.02 -13.63
C SER A 116 -3.23 -5.36 -12.25
N PHE A 117 -3.28 -4.40 -11.35
CA PHE A 117 -3.77 -4.64 -9.98
C PHE A 117 -5.27 -4.87 -9.90
N THR A 118 -6.06 -4.29 -10.82
CA THR A 118 -7.49 -4.62 -10.88
C THR A 118 -7.73 -6.04 -11.33
N GLU A 119 -6.86 -6.59 -12.18
CA GLU A 119 -6.92 -7.99 -12.62
C GLU A 119 -6.64 -8.95 -11.44
N ILE A 120 -5.53 -8.73 -10.73
CA ILE A 120 -5.17 -9.51 -9.54
C ILE A 120 -6.26 -9.43 -8.48
N GLY A 121 -6.75 -8.20 -8.20
CA GLY A 121 -7.80 -7.97 -7.20
C GLY A 121 -9.15 -8.59 -7.58
N ALA A 122 -9.50 -8.64 -8.87
CA ALA A 122 -10.72 -9.29 -9.34
C ALA A 122 -10.64 -10.81 -9.14
N ASN A 123 -9.52 -11.42 -9.52
CA ASN A 123 -9.29 -12.85 -9.33
C ASN A 123 -9.34 -13.25 -7.84
N GLU A 124 -8.79 -12.42 -6.96
CA GLU A 124 -8.85 -12.66 -5.52
C GLU A 124 -10.28 -12.57 -4.96
N ILE A 125 -11.11 -11.63 -5.45
CA ILE A 125 -12.52 -11.52 -5.05
C ILE A 125 -13.29 -12.77 -5.50
N ILE A 126 -13.03 -13.26 -6.71
CA ILE A 126 -13.64 -14.49 -7.25
C ILE A 126 -13.22 -15.69 -6.40
N LYS A 127 -11.92 -15.86 -6.17
CA LYS A 127 -11.36 -16.95 -5.37
C LYS A 127 -11.95 -17.02 -3.95
N ARG A 128 -12.21 -15.86 -3.34
CA ARG A 128 -12.86 -15.77 -2.02
C ARG A 128 -14.38 -15.96 -2.04
N GLY A 129 -15.00 -16.15 -3.18
CA GLY A 129 -16.44 -16.33 -3.32
C GLY A 129 -17.28 -15.13 -2.90
N LYS A 130 -16.71 -13.91 -2.84
CA LYS A 130 -17.44 -12.72 -2.37
C LYS A 130 -18.55 -12.35 -3.33
N ARG A 131 -19.76 -12.13 -2.82
CA ARG A 131 -20.90 -11.67 -3.62
C ARG A 131 -20.65 -10.25 -4.16
N VAL A 132 -20.86 -10.06 -5.47
CA VAL A 132 -20.77 -8.79 -6.17
C VAL A 132 -22.03 -8.66 -7.03
N ASN A 133 -22.71 -7.53 -6.94
CA ASN A 133 -23.88 -7.19 -7.77
C ASN A 133 -23.54 -6.03 -8.72
N MET A 134 -24.43 -5.74 -9.67
CA MET A 134 -24.24 -4.71 -10.69
C MET A 134 -24.07 -3.28 -10.15
N PHE A 135 -24.52 -2.99 -8.92
CA PHE A 135 -24.35 -1.69 -8.26
C PHE A 135 -23.02 -1.59 -7.49
N SER A 136 -22.39 -2.73 -7.19
CA SER A 136 -21.12 -2.76 -6.43
C SER A 136 -20.00 -1.93 -7.06
N PRO A 137 -19.77 -1.96 -8.39
CA PRO A 137 -18.71 -1.14 -9.02
C PRO A 137 -18.95 0.36 -8.81
N TRP A 138 -20.17 0.81 -9.04
CA TRP A 138 -20.56 2.22 -8.97
C TRP A 138 -20.50 2.75 -7.53
N GLY A 139 -21.21 2.11 -6.61
CA GLY A 139 -21.26 2.58 -5.22
C GLY A 139 -19.89 2.56 -4.54
N ARG A 140 -19.11 1.49 -4.74
CA ARG A 140 -17.76 1.37 -4.13
C ARG A 140 -16.75 2.29 -4.80
N GLY A 141 -16.79 2.45 -6.13
CA GLY A 141 -15.93 3.36 -6.85
C GLY A 141 -16.17 4.81 -6.44
N PHE A 142 -17.44 5.23 -6.44
CA PHE A 142 -17.83 6.58 -6.02
C PHE A 142 -17.49 6.85 -4.55
N TRP A 143 -17.76 5.89 -3.66
CA TRP A 143 -17.37 6.01 -2.25
C TRP A 143 -15.84 6.16 -2.08
N THR A 144 -15.06 5.42 -2.86
CA THR A 144 -13.59 5.54 -2.80
C THR A 144 -13.13 6.93 -3.23
N PHE A 145 -13.70 7.48 -4.30
CA PHE A 145 -13.46 8.85 -4.71
C PHE A 145 -13.80 9.84 -3.58
N LEU A 146 -15.01 9.79 -3.03
CA LEU A 146 -15.43 10.69 -1.94
C LEU A 146 -14.52 10.56 -0.72
N LYS A 147 -14.22 9.32 -0.33
CA LYS A 147 -13.33 9.04 0.81
C LYS A 147 -11.98 9.72 0.64
N LEU A 148 -11.36 9.59 -0.53
CA LEU A 148 -10.02 10.15 -0.77
C LEU A 148 -10.06 11.65 -0.98
N TYR A 149 -10.99 12.14 -1.78
CA TYR A 149 -11.04 13.55 -2.15
C TYR A 149 -11.57 14.45 -1.03
N ILE A 150 -12.67 14.02 -0.37
CA ILE A 150 -13.32 14.82 0.67
C ILE A 150 -12.80 14.43 2.06
N PHE A 151 -13.02 13.18 2.49
CA PHE A 151 -12.74 12.78 3.89
C PHE A 151 -11.24 12.74 4.20
N LYS A 152 -10.41 12.30 3.26
CA LYS A 152 -8.96 12.36 3.34
C LYS A 152 -8.40 13.72 2.92
N ARG A 153 -9.25 14.72 2.63
CA ARG A 153 -8.86 16.07 2.21
C ARG A 153 -7.93 16.10 0.98
N GLY A 154 -8.13 15.14 0.06
CA GLY A 154 -7.33 15.07 -1.17
C GLY A 154 -7.37 16.34 -2.03
N PHE A 155 -8.44 17.16 -1.88
CA PHE A 155 -8.50 18.50 -2.52
C PHE A 155 -7.37 19.42 -2.07
N MET A 156 -6.78 19.22 -0.89
CA MET A 156 -5.62 19.99 -0.42
C MET A 156 -4.31 19.59 -1.13
N ASP A 157 -4.28 18.42 -1.75
CA ASP A 157 -3.17 18.00 -2.63
C ASP A 157 -3.32 18.60 -4.05
N GLY A 158 -4.28 19.53 -4.25
CA GLY A 158 -4.52 20.22 -5.51
C GLY A 158 -4.96 19.27 -6.62
N TYR A 159 -4.52 19.57 -7.86
CA TYR A 159 -4.91 18.78 -9.03
C TYR A 159 -4.43 17.32 -8.97
N ALA A 160 -3.24 17.07 -8.41
CA ALA A 160 -2.76 15.70 -8.20
C ALA A 160 -3.69 14.90 -7.29
N GLY A 161 -4.19 15.50 -6.20
CA GLY A 161 -5.15 14.85 -5.31
C GLY A 161 -6.48 14.52 -5.99
N LEU A 162 -6.98 15.39 -6.87
CA LEU A 162 -8.16 15.11 -7.70
C LEU A 162 -7.91 13.91 -8.61
N VAL A 163 -6.81 13.91 -9.37
CA VAL A 163 -6.45 12.83 -10.29
C VAL A 163 -6.31 11.50 -9.55
N VAL A 164 -5.60 11.51 -8.42
CA VAL A 164 -5.42 10.31 -7.58
C VAL A 164 -6.75 9.79 -7.04
N ALA A 165 -7.63 10.65 -6.57
CA ALA A 165 -8.95 10.26 -6.06
C ALA A 165 -9.83 9.66 -7.17
N VAL A 166 -9.83 10.27 -8.37
CA VAL A 166 -10.56 9.76 -9.55
C VAL A 166 -10.03 8.41 -9.98
N LEU A 167 -8.71 8.27 -10.16
CA LEU A 167 -8.11 7.00 -10.59
C LEU A 167 -8.27 5.90 -9.53
N SER A 168 -8.23 6.24 -8.24
CA SER A 168 -8.51 5.27 -7.17
C SER A 168 -9.98 4.81 -7.18
N GLY A 169 -10.93 5.71 -7.43
CA GLY A 169 -12.33 5.36 -7.65
C GLY A 169 -12.51 4.46 -8.88
N LEU A 170 -11.87 4.83 -9.98
CA LEU A 170 -11.85 4.05 -11.22
C LEU A 170 -11.22 2.67 -11.01
N HIS A 171 -10.12 2.56 -10.25
CA HIS A 171 -9.52 1.28 -9.86
C HIS A 171 -10.57 0.34 -9.24
N VAL A 172 -11.32 0.83 -8.27
CA VAL A 172 -12.37 0.03 -7.60
C VAL A 172 -13.49 -0.32 -8.58
N PHE A 173 -13.94 0.65 -9.39
CA PHE A 173 -14.97 0.44 -10.40
C PHE A 173 -14.56 -0.64 -11.41
N VAL A 174 -13.37 -0.54 -12.01
CA VAL A 174 -12.85 -1.51 -12.99
C VAL A 174 -12.69 -2.90 -12.37
N LYS A 175 -12.11 -2.98 -11.15
CA LYS A 175 -11.93 -4.25 -10.44
C LYS A 175 -13.24 -5.01 -10.26
N TYR A 176 -14.28 -4.35 -9.77
CA TYR A 176 -15.58 -5.02 -9.55
C TYR A 176 -16.32 -5.34 -10.86
N ASN A 177 -16.16 -4.53 -11.92
CA ASN A 177 -16.66 -4.88 -13.25
C ASN A 177 -15.96 -6.12 -13.81
N LYS A 178 -14.62 -6.22 -13.68
CA LYS A 178 -13.90 -7.43 -14.08
C LYS A 178 -14.45 -8.69 -13.39
N VAL A 179 -14.82 -8.60 -12.11
CA VAL A 179 -15.46 -9.72 -11.40
C VAL A 179 -16.80 -10.09 -12.04
N LEU A 180 -17.66 -9.10 -12.31
CA LEU A 180 -18.98 -9.34 -12.91
C LEU A 180 -18.87 -9.98 -14.31
N PHE A 181 -18.04 -9.36 -15.17
CA PHE A 181 -17.86 -9.87 -16.54
C PHE A 181 -17.25 -11.27 -16.60
N LYS A 182 -16.27 -11.57 -15.74
CA LYS A 182 -15.70 -12.93 -15.66
C LYS A 182 -16.76 -13.95 -15.25
N ARG A 183 -17.63 -13.64 -14.30
CA ARG A 183 -18.74 -14.52 -13.89
C ARG A 183 -19.76 -14.72 -15.00
N TRP A 184 -20.17 -13.64 -15.67
CA TRP A 184 -21.15 -13.73 -16.77
C TRP A 184 -20.61 -14.46 -17.98
N SER A 185 -19.30 -14.38 -18.25
CA SER A 185 -18.64 -15.11 -19.36
C SER A 185 -18.20 -16.53 -18.99
N GLY A 186 -18.41 -16.98 -17.75
CA GLY A 186 -17.96 -18.29 -17.27
C GLY A 186 -16.42 -18.43 -17.19
N GLN A 187 -15.69 -17.32 -17.20
CA GLN A 187 -14.22 -17.33 -17.11
C GLN A 187 -13.71 -17.59 -15.69
N ASP A 188 -14.56 -17.45 -14.69
CA ASP A 188 -14.25 -17.75 -13.28
C ASP A 188 -14.18 -19.27 -13.00
N LEU A 189 -14.72 -20.10 -13.89
CA LEU A 189 -14.72 -21.57 -13.81
C LEU A 189 -13.59 -22.21 -14.63
N ARG A 190 -12.78 -21.44 -15.33
CA ARG A 190 -11.63 -21.97 -16.08
C ARG A 190 -10.41 -22.09 -15.15
N PRO A 191 -9.76 -23.26 -15.12
CA PRO A 191 -8.56 -23.49 -14.31
C PRO A 191 -7.37 -22.62 -14.75
#